data_a1f6dd374b5fc26d9f5eba4f521eda93
#
_entry.id   a1f6dd374b5fc26d9f5eba4f521eda93
#
_cell.length_a   1.000
_cell.length_b   1.000
_cell.length_c   1.000
_cell.angle_alpha   90.00
_cell.angle_beta   90.00
_cell.angle_gamma   90.00
#
_symmetry.space_group_name_H-M   'P 1'
#
loop_
_entity.id
_entity.type
_entity.pdbx_description
1 polymer ?
#
loop_
_entity_poly.entity_id
_entity_poly.type
_entity_poly.pdbx_seq_one_letter_code
_entity_poly.pdbx_strand_id
1 'polypeptide(L)'
;MRTALKVGIGIIILVIIILVSLYSMYISGYNGVQAKDESVKKRAADVDTQLQRRYDLIPNLVSSVKGYMQFERQTLEDITELRSQWMKTPDTAQRVNLSNQLESTLSKIIATYEAYPVLKSDSTVTRLMDELAGTENRISVSRTAYNDGVRDYNLQLRTFPNNVFNENGFLGAKAWGYKEYPQYQATTQARTMVPQVNLNLTG
;
A
#
# COMPACT_ATOMS: atom_id res chain seq x y z
N MET A 1 6.13 42.17 51.14
CA MET A 1 6.57 42.41 49.76
C MET A 1 7.52 41.33 49.22
N ARG A 2 8.58 40.93 49.90
CA ARG A 2 9.58 39.93 49.38
C ARG A 2 9.00 38.50 49.14
N THR A 3 8.01 38.04 49.91
CA THR A 3 7.36 36.72 49.74
C THR A 3 6.42 36.74 48.56
N ALA A 4 5.63 37.78 48.33
CA ALA A 4 4.75 37.91 47.17
C ALA A 4 5.55 37.97 45.87
N LEU A 5 6.71 38.64 45.84
CA LEU A 5 7.61 38.66 44.70
C LEU A 5 8.18 37.28 44.38
N LYS A 6 8.61 36.52 45.40
CA LYS A 6 9.12 35.15 45.22
C LYS A 6 8.06 34.18 44.70
N VAL A 7 6.80 34.31 45.15
CA VAL A 7 5.67 33.51 44.67
C VAL A 7 5.37 33.91 43.21
N GLY A 8 5.37 35.17 42.87
CA GLY A 8 5.17 35.65 41.49
C GLY A 8 6.22 35.09 40.51
N ILE A 9 7.51 35.14 40.90
CA ILE A 9 8.60 34.54 40.11
C ILE A 9 8.39 33.03 39.94
N GLY A 10 8.01 32.31 41.00
CA GLY A 10 7.74 30.89 40.95
C GLY A 10 6.64 30.52 39.97
N ILE A 11 5.54 31.29 39.91
CA ILE A 11 4.45 31.11 38.97
C ILE A 11 4.91 31.34 37.52
N ILE A 12 5.70 32.39 37.27
CA ILE A 12 6.25 32.68 35.94
C ILE A 12 7.13 31.50 35.47
N ILE A 13 8.02 31.00 36.31
CA ILE A 13 8.87 29.86 35.95
C ILE A 13 8.02 28.63 35.65
N LEU A 14 6.99 28.35 36.45
CA LEU A 14 6.07 27.23 36.21
C LEU A 14 5.37 27.34 34.86
N VAL A 15 4.86 28.52 34.52
CA VAL A 15 4.22 28.79 33.23
C VAL A 15 5.20 28.59 32.07
N ILE A 16 6.45 29.05 32.20
CA ILE A 16 7.47 28.85 31.16
C ILE A 16 7.75 27.35 30.97
N ILE A 17 7.88 26.58 32.06
CA ILE A 17 8.10 25.13 31.99
C ILE A 17 6.94 24.44 31.26
N ILE A 18 5.68 24.80 31.55
CA ILE A 18 4.51 24.26 30.88
C ILE A 18 4.54 24.59 29.38
N LEU A 19 4.80 25.85 29.00
CA LEU A 19 4.85 26.26 27.59
C LEU A 19 5.97 25.52 26.82
N VAL A 20 7.15 25.38 27.40
CA VAL A 20 8.26 24.62 26.82
C VAL A 20 7.91 23.14 26.65
N SER A 21 7.24 22.55 27.64
CA SER A 21 6.79 21.15 27.57
C SER A 21 5.74 20.94 26.46
N LEU A 22 4.76 21.84 26.35
CA LEU A 22 3.74 21.78 25.29
C LEU A 22 4.36 21.97 23.90
N TYR A 23 5.29 22.91 23.77
CA TYR A 23 6.01 23.11 22.52
C TYR A 23 6.86 21.91 22.13
N SER A 24 7.59 21.32 23.06
CA SER A 24 8.37 20.10 22.86
C SER A 24 7.49 18.93 22.43
N MET A 25 6.32 18.76 23.07
CA MET A 25 5.34 17.74 22.72
C MET A 25 4.80 17.93 21.28
N TYR A 26 4.50 19.17 20.90
CA TYR A 26 4.06 19.52 19.53
C TYR A 26 5.12 19.15 18.47
N ILE A 27 6.37 19.59 18.67
CA ILE A 27 7.46 19.31 17.72
C ILE A 27 7.78 17.80 17.64
N SER A 28 7.81 17.12 18.80
CA SER A 28 8.05 15.67 18.83
C SER A 28 6.96 14.89 18.08
N GLY A 29 5.70 15.27 18.30
CA GLY A 29 4.56 14.68 17.61
C GLY A 29 4.63 14.90 16.08
N TYR A 30 4.88 16.15 15.65
CA TYR A 30 5.03 16.49 14.25
C TYR A 30 6.15 15.71 13.57
N ASN A 31 7.34 15.69 14.15
CA ASN A 31 8.48 14.96 13.62
C ASN A 31 8.23 13.45 13.56
N GLY A 32 7.53 12.91 14.57
CA GLY A 32 7.14 11.50 14.59
C GLY A 32 6.19 11.14 13.45
N VAL A 33 5.18 11.97 13.17
CA VAL A 33 4.25 11.78 12.04
C VAL A 33 5.00 11.93 10.73
N GLN A 34 5.84 12.94 10.57
CA GLN A 34 6.67 13.15 9.37
C GLN A 34 7.56 11.94 9.07
N ALA A 35 8.21 11.38 10.08
CA ALA A 35 9.07 10.21 9.91
C ALA A 35 8.28 8.97 9.46
N LYS A 36 7.06 8.79 9.96
CA LYS A 36 6.17 7.70 9.54
C LYS A 36 5.62 7.93 8.14
N ASP A 37 5.29 9.16 7.77
CA ASP A 37 4.87 9.55 6.42
C ASP A 37 5.94 9.19 5.38
N GLU A 38 7.18 9.59 5.62
CA GLU A 38 8.31 9.24 4.75
C GLU A 38 8.55 7.72 4.69
N SER A 39 8.34 6.99 5.79
CA SER A 39 8.42 5.54 5.79
C SER A 39 7.34 4.89 4.91
N VAL A 40 6.09 5.40 4.95
CA VAL A 40 5.01 4.92 4.09
C VAL A 40 5.33 5.18 2.62
N LYS A 41 5.78 6.39 2.28
CA LYS A 41 6.19 6.76 0.91
C LYS A 41 7.30 5.85 0.38
N LYS A 42 8.32 5.58 1.20
CA LYS A 42 9.39 4.65 0.84
C LYS A 42 8.85 3.25 0.54
N ARG A 43 8.01 2.71 1.41
CA ARG A 43 7.40 1.39 1.22
C ARG A 43 6.47 1.34 0.01
N ALA A 44 5.76 2.43 -0.29
CA ALA A 44 4.98 2.56 -1.53
C ALA A 44 5.87 2.47 -2.77
N ALA A 45 7.01 3.15 -2.77
CA ALA A 45 7.99 3.07 -3.87
C ALA A 45 8.58 1.66 -4.02
N ASP A 46 8.78 0.92 -2.92
CA ASP A 46 9.22 -0.48 -2.97
C ASP A 46 8.16 -1.37 -3.65
N VAL A 47 6.86 -1.19 -3.33
CA VAL A 47 5.75 -1.88 -4.02
C VAL A 47 5.72 -1.51 -5.50
N ASP A 48 5.79 -0.21 -5.82
CA ASP A 48 5.77 0.28 -7.20
C ASP A 48 6.92 -0.32 -8.03
N THR A 49 8.10 -0.46 -7.44
CA THR A 49 9.27 -1.09 -8.09
C THR A 49 8.99 -2.55 -8.46
N GLN A 50 8.39 -3.34 -7.56
CA GLN A 50 8.05 -4.74 -7.85
C GLN A 50 6.92 -4.84 -8.88
N LEU A 51 5.91 -3.97 -8.80
CA LEU A 51 4.82 -3.90 -9.78
C LEU A 51 5.34 -3.48 -11.15
N GLN A 52 6.21 -2.47 -11.23
CA GLN A 52 6.84 -2.05 -12.48
C GLN A 52 7.55 -3.22 -13.16
N ARG A 53 8.39 -3.94 -12.40
CA ARG A 53 9.10 -5.12 -12.92
C ARG A 53 8.14 -6.17 -13.48
N ARG A 54 7.03 -6.45 -12.77
CA ARG A 54 6.02 -7.40 -13.22
C ARG A 54 5.32 -6.93 -14.49
N TYR A 55 4.94 -5.65 -14.54
CA TYR A 55 4.18 -5.11 -15.68
C TYR A 55 5.06 -4.90 -16.93
N ASP A 56 6.36 -4.82 -16.78
CA ASP A 56 7.29 -4.79 -17.91
C ASP A 56 7.39 -6.14 -18.64
N LEU A 57 6.94 -7.23 -18.00
CA LEU A 57 6.80 -8.54 -18.64
C LEU A 57 5.53 -8.64 -19.53
N ILE A 58 4.51 -7.81 -19.30
CA ILE A 58 3.21 -7.88 -19.99
C ILE A 58 3.33 -7.76 -21.52
N PRO A 59 4.06 -6.80 -22.12
CA PRO A 59 4.18 -6.71 -23.58
C PRO A 59 4.79 -7.98 -24.19
N ASN A 60 5.79 -8.55 -23.55
CA ASN A 60 6.44 -9.78 -24.00
C ASN A 60 5.48 -10.98 -23.89
N LEU A 61 4.74 -11.07 -22.79
CA LEU A 61 3.71 -12.09 -22.61
C LEU A 61 2.64 -12.00 -23.70
N VAL A 62 2.04 -10.81 -23.88
CA VAL A 62 0.99 -10.56 -24.88
C VAL A 62 1.48 -10.94 -26.28
N SER A 63 2.69 -10.53 -26.67
CA SER A 63 3.24 -10.85 -27.99
C SER A 63 3.48 -12.35 -28.17
N SER A 64 3.94 -13.05 -27.15
CA SER A 64 4.22 -14.49 -27.19
C SER A 64 2.95 -15.35 -27.25
N VAL A 65 1.85 -14.92 -26.59
CA VAL A 65 0.61 -15.70 -26.52
C VAL A 65 -0.42 -15.32 -27.60
N LYS A 66 -0.27 -14.16 -28.23
CA LYS A 66 -1.26 -13.60 -29.19
C LYS A 66 -1.65 -14.57 -30.31
N GLY A 67 -0.70 -15.37 -30.81
CA GLY A 67 -0.95 -16.35 -31.86
C GLY A 67 -1.76 -17.57 -31.42
N TYR A 68 -1.74 -17.88 -30.12
CA TYR A 68 -2.36 -19.06 -29.52
C TYR A 68 -3.71 -18.75 -28.87
N MET A 69 -3.90 -17.51 -28.39
CA MET A 69 -5.05 -17.08 -27.58
C MET A 69 -5.97 -16.13 -28.35
N GLN A 70 -6.31 -16.46 -29.58
CA GLN A 70 -7.17 -15.60 -30.42
C GLN A 70 -8.56 -15.35 -29.78
N PHE A 71 -9.08 -16.29 -29.03
CA PHE A 71 -10.36 -16.18 -28.33
C PHE A 71 -10.29 -15.27 -27.08
N GLU A 72 -9.09 -15.02 -26.54
CA GLU A 72 -8.85 -14.20 -25.34
C GLU A 72 -8.39 -12.77 -25.67
N ARG A 73 -8.68 -12.32 -26.89
CA ARG A 73 -8.23 -11.01 -27.39
C ARG A 73 -8.59 -9.87 -26.46
N GLN A 74 -9.82 -9.87 -25.93
CA GLN A 74 -10.28 -8.84 -25.00
C GLN A 74 -9.43 -8.80 -23.72
N THR A 75 -9.11 -9.96 -23.14
CA THR A 75 -8.26 -10.04 -21.93
C THR A 75 -6.85 -9.49 -22.19
N LEU A 76 -6.29 -9.71 -23.36
CA LEU A 76 -4.97 -9.18 -23.75
C LEU A 76 -5.01 -7.66 -24.01
N GLU A 77 -6.10 -7.15 -24.55
CA GLU A 77 -6.34 -5.71 -24.72
C GLU A 77 -6.53 -5.04 -23.34
N ASP A 78 -7.36 -5.61 -22.47
CA ASP A 78 -7.63 -5.10 -21.12
C ASP A 78 -6.37 -4.97 -20.28
N ILE A 79 -5.50 -6.01 -20.28
CA ILE A 79 -4.26 -5.96 -19.46
C ILE A 79 -3.28 -4.90 -20.00
N THR A 80 -3.24 -4.70 -21.30
CA THR A 80 -2.37 -3.70 -21.94
C THR A 80 -2.86 -2.28 -21.60
N GLU A 81 -4.16 -2.05 -21.63
CA GLU A 81 -4.78 -0.78 -21.26
C GLU A 81 -4.60 -0.47 -19.77
N LEU A 82 -4.89 -1.42 -18.88
CA LEU A 82 -4.70 -1.28 -17.43
C LEU A 82 -3.24 -0.98 -17.08
N ARG A 83 -2.27 -1.63 -17.75
CA ARG A 83 -0.85 -1.31 -17.60
C ARG A 83 -0.56 0.13 -18.00
N SER A 84 -1.08 0.59 -19.14
CA SER A 84 -0.90 1.97 -19.60
C SER A 84 -1.48 2.99 -18.62
N GLN A 85 -2.66 2.73 -18.06
CA GLN A 85 -3.30 3.57 -17.05
C GLN A 85 -2.47 3.61 -15.77
N TRP A 86 -2.00 2.47 -15.28
CA TRP A 86 -1.17 2.40 -14.08
C TRP A 86 0.12 3.23 -14.21
N MET A 87 0.79 3.14 -15.35
CA MET A 87 2.02 3.90 -15.61
C MET A 87 1.81 5.43 -15.64
N LYS A 88 0.63 5.89 -16.03
CA LYS A 88 0.29 7.32 -16.13
C LYS A 88 -0.27 7.91 -14.85
N THR A 89 -0.69 7.09 -13.89
CA THR A 89 -1.40 7.53 -12.68
C THR A 89 -0.40 7.90 -11.58
N PRO A 90 -0.34 9.14 -11.10
CA PRO A 90 0.53 9.56 -10.01
C PRO A 90 -0.06 9.27 -8.62
N ASP A 91 -1.38 9.12 -8.50
CA ASP A 91 -2.10 8.95 -7.24
C ASP A 91 -1.96 7.54 -6.69
N THR A 92 -1.50 7.41 -5.45
CA THR A 92 -1.24 6.12 -4.79
C THR A 92 -2.50 5.28 -4.61
N ALA A 93 -3.64 5.90 -4.28
CA ALA A 93 -4.88 5.16 -4.06
C ALA A 93 -5.43 4.59 -5.38
N GLN A 94 -5.34 5.37 -6.46
CA GLN A 94 -5.70 4.92 -7.81
C GLN A 94 -4.74 3.84 -8.30
N ARG A 95 -3.44 3.96 -8.05
CA ARG A 95 -2.44 2.92 -8.36
C ARG A 95 -2.73 1.60 -7.66
N VAL A 96 -3.11 1.65 -6.37
CA VAL A 96 -3.54 0.45 -5.62
C VAL A 96 -4.73 -0.22 -6.30
N ASN A 97 -5.74 0.55 -6.71
CA ASN A 97 -6.92 0.02 -7.38
C ASN A 97 -6.58 -0.59 -8.76
N LEU A 98 -5.82 0.11 -9.59
CA LEU A 98 -5.37 -0.39 -10.89
C LEU A 98 -4.51 -1.65 -10.74
N SER A 99 -3.66 -1.74 -9.72
CA SER A 99 -2.88 -2.94 -9.42
C SER A 99 -3.76 -4.14 -9.13
N ASN A 100 -4.86 -3.96 -8.38
CA ASN A 100 -5.80 -5.05 -8.10
C ASN A 100 -6.54 -5.52 -9.36
N GLN A 101 -6.88 -4.61 -10.27
CA GLN A 101 -7.49 -4.94 -11.56
C GLN A 101 -6.51 -5.67 -12.48
N LEU A 102 -5.26 -5.20 -12.59
CA LEU A 102 -4.18 -5.86 -13.33
C LEU A 102 -3.95 -7.29 -12.82
N GLU A 103 -3.95 -7.46 -11.50
CA GLU A 103 -3.82 -8.76 -10.84
C GLU A 103 -4.94 -9.73 -11.25
N SER A 104 -6.20 -9.26 -11.20
CA SER A 104 -7.36 -10.04 -11.61
C SER A 104 -7.30 -10.45 -13.09
N THR A 105 -6.89 -9.52 -13.97
CA THR A 105 -6.78 -9.79 -15.40
C THR A 105 -5.62 -10.74 -15.70
N LEU A 106 -4.48 -10.56 -15.04
CA LEU A 106 -3.33 -11.46 -15.17
C LEU A 106 -3.65 -12.89 -14.70
N SER A 107 -4.42 -13.03 -13.63
CA SER A 107 -4.88 -14.34 -13.13
C SER A 107 -5.73 -15.08 -14.18
N LYS A 108 -6.54 -14.39 -14.97
CA LYS A 108 -7.28 -15.00 -16.09
C LYS A 108 -6.32 -15.52 -17.17
N ILE A 109 -5.29 -14.76 -17.51
CA ILE A 109 -4.27 -15.18 -18.49
C ILE A 109 -3.52 -16.41 -17.99
N ILE A 110 -3.16 -16.46 -16.71
CA ILE A 110 -2.50 -17.64 -16.10
C ILE A 110 -3.43 -18.87 -16.16
N ALA A 111 -4.70 -18.72 -15.80
CA ALA A 111 -5.68 -19.80 -15.87
C ALA A 111 -5.86 -20.31 -17.31
N THR A 112 -5.89 -19.41 -18.28
CA THR A 112 -5.95 -19.78 -19.70
C THR A 112 -4.69 -20.49 -20.14
N TYR A 113 -3.50 -20.04 -19.75
CA TYR A 113 -2.23 -20.71 -20.02
C TYR A 113 -2.26 -22.18 -19.51
N GLU A 114 -2.81 -22.40 -18.33
CA GLU A 114 -2.93 -23.76 -17.76
C GLU A 114 -3.84 -24.67 -18.58
N ALA A 115 -4.84 -24.11 -19.26
CA ALA A 115 -5.79 -24.85 -20.09
C ALA A 115 -5.26 -25.18 -21.50
N TYR A 116 -4.18 -24.52 -21.97
CA TYR A 116 -3.63 -24.70 -23.30
C TYR A 116 -2.29 -25.47 -23.30
N PRO A 117 -2.28 -26.79 -23.58
CA PRO A 117 -1.04 -27.60 -23.57
C PRO A 117 0.04 -27.12 -24.54
N VAL A 118 -0.37 -26.51 -25.67
CA VAL A 118 0.55 -25.96 -26.68
C VAL A 118 1.36 -24.80 -26.10
N LEU A 119 0.74 -23.94 -25.27
CA LEU A 119 1.44 -22.83 -24.61
C LEU A 119 2.48 -23.34 -23.59
N LYS A 120 2.19 -24.45 -22.92
CA LYS A 120 3.11 -25.09 -21.96
C LYS A 120 4.35 -25.70 -22.65
N SER A 121 4.26 -26.03 -23.93
CA SER A 121 5.40 -26.53 -24.72
C SER A 121 6.31 -25.41 -25.25
N ASP A 122 5.83 -24.13 -25.24
CA ASP A 122 6.61 -22.98 -25.64
C ASP A 122 7.51 -22.51 -24.48
N SER A 123 8.82 -22.70 -24.64
CA SER A 123 9.82 -22.37 -23.60
C SER A 123 9.86 -20.87 -23.27
N THR A 124 9.51 -20.00 -24.23
CA THR A 124 9.47 -18.54 -24.00
C THR A 124 8.29 -18.17 -23.11
N VAL A 125 7.10 -18.74 -23.40
CA VAL A 125 5.89 -18.52 -22.60
C VAL A 125 6.09 -19.06 -21.19
N THR A 126 6.59 -20.29 -21.07
CA THR A 126 6.85 -20.94 -19.77
C THR A 126 7.79 -20.10 -18.92
N ARG A 127 8.94 -19.62 -19.47
CA ARG A 127 9.85 -18.73 -18.76
C ARG A 127 9.19 -17.43 -18.30
N LEU A 128 8.36 -16.81 -19.13
CA LEU A 128 7.63 -15.59 -18.76
C LEU A 128 6.64 -15.85 -17.63
N MET A 129 5.96 -16.99 -17.64
CA MET A 129 5.06 -17.40 -16.56
C MET A 129 5.80 -17.64 -15.24
N ASP A 130 6.98 -18.29 -15.30
CA ASP A 130 7.84 -18.49 -14.13
C ASP A 130 8.36 -17.16 -13.57
N GLU A 131 8.75 -16.23 -14.44
CA GLU A 131 9.16 -14.88 -14.01
C GLU A 131 7.99 -14.12 -13.36
N LEU A 132 6.77 -14.20 -13.93
CA LEU A 132 5.58 -13.60 -13.35
C LEU A 132 5.25 -14.19 -11.97
N ALA A 133 5.27 -15.52 -11.85
CA ALA A 133 5.07 -16.20 -10.56
C ALA A 133 6.14 -15.80 -9.54
N GLY A 134 7.40 -15.68 -9.97
CA GLY A 134 8.50 -15.22 -9.11
C GLY A 134 8.34 -13.78 -8.61
N THR A 135 7.63 -12.90 -9.34
CA THR A 135 7.34 -11.53 -8.88
C THR A 135 6.23 -11.48 -7.84
N GLU A 136 5.28 -12.43 -7.86
CA GLU A 136 4.12 -12.45 -6.97
C GLU A 136 4.49 -12.43 -5.49
N ASN A 137 5.39 -13.34 -5.10
CA ASN A 137 5.84 -13.40 -3.70
C ASN A 137 6.50 -12.10 -3.25
N ARG A 138 7.31 -11.47 -4.11
CA ARG A 138 7.97 -10.19 -3.80
C ARG A 138 6.95 -9.05 -3.64
N ILE A 139 5.95 -8.99 -4.53
CA ILE A 139 4.86 -8.01 -4.44
C ILE A 139 4.06 -8.24 -3.16
N SER A 140 3.73 -9.47 -2.82
CA SER A 140 3.00 -9.81 -1.59
C SER A 140 3.76 -9.36 -0.33
N VAL A 141 5.06 -9.62 -0.26
CA VAL A 141 5.92 -9.17 0.85
C VAL A 141 5.97 -7.64 0.92
N SER A 142 6.16 -6.96 -0.22
CA SER A 142 6.20 -5.50 -0.27
C SER A 142 4.86 -4.86 0.12
N ARG A 143 3.73 -5.44 -0.33
CA ARG A 143 2.38 -4.99 0.06
C ARG A 143 2.14 -5.17 1.56
N THR A 144 2.58 -6.28 2.15
CA THR A 144 2.49 -6.50 3.60
C THR A 144 3.30 -5.44 4.35
N ALA A 145 4.54 -5.20 3.95
CA ALA A 145 5.38 -4.18 4.56
C ALA A 145 4.77 -2.77 4.43
N TYR A 146 4.18 -2.44 3.28
CA TYR A 146 3.45 -1.18 3.08
C TYR A 146 2.25 -1.07 4.03
N ASN A 147 1.40 -2.11 4.10
CA ASN A 147 0.22 -2.12 4.98
C ASN A 147 0.60 -1.98 6.46
N ASP A 148 1.70 -2.57 6.89
CA ASP A 148 2.23 -2.40 8.25
C ASP A 148 2.66 -0.94 8.48
N GLY A 149 3.34 -0.33 7.52
CA GLY A 149 3.71 1.09 7.59
C GLY A 149 2.49 2.02 7.64
N VAL A 150 1.48 1.75 6.82
CA VAL A 150 0.21 2.49 6.81
C VAL A 150 -0.52 2.34 8.15
N ARG A 151 -0.58 1.13 8.68
CA ARG A 151 -1.20 0.90 10.00
C ARG A 151 -0.51 1.72 11.10
N ASP A 152 0.81 1.67 11.15
CA ASP A 152 1.60 2.39 12.14
C ASP A 152 1.44 3.92 12.02
N TYR A 153 1.43 4.43 10.78
CA TYR A 153 1.22 5.83 10.50
C TYR A 153 -0.21 6.28 10.87
N ASN A 154 -1.24 5.56 10.41
CA ASN A 154 -2.63 5.90 10.72
C ASN A 154 -2.90 5.82 12.23
N LEU A 155 -2.32 4.84 12.92
CA LEU A 155 -2.41 4.73 14.37
C LEU A 155 -1.77 5.96 15.05
N GLN A 156 -0.60 6.39 14.58
CA GLN A 156 0.08 7.57 15.13
C GLN A 156 -0.73 8.84 14.94
N LEU A 157 -1.44 9.01 13.81
CA LEU A 157 -2.35 10.14 13.60
C LEU A 157 -3.52 10.17 14.60
N ARG A 158 -4.03 8.99 14.98
CA ARG A 158 -5.20 8.83 15.85
C ARG A 158 -4.87 8.85 17.33
N THR A 159 -3.60 8.68 17.70
CA THR A 159 -3.18 8.63 19.11
C THR A 159 -2.83 10.01 19.65
N PHE A 160 -3.05 10.20 20.96
CA PHE A 160 -2.61 11.39 21.67
C PHE A 160 -1.06 11.45 21.70
N PRO A 161 -0.45 12.62 21.52
CA PRO A 161 -1.04 13.95 21.37
C PRO A 161 -1.39 14.33 19.90
N ASN A 162 -1.06 13.50 18.92
CA ASN A 162 -1.10 13.87 17.52
C ASN A 162 -2.53 14.12 16.98
N ASN A 163 -3.51 13.37 17.48
CA ASN A 163 -4.91 13.57 17.12
C ASN A 163 -5.43 14.97 17.48
N VAL A 164 -4.88 15.59 18.53
CA VAL A 164 -5.23 16.96 18.94
C VAL A 164 -4.76 18.00 17.93
N PHE A 165 -3.62 17.75 17.28
CA PHE A 165 -3.02 18.71 16.32
C PHE A 165 -3.42 18.44 14.87
N ASN A 166 -3.81 17.21 14.52
CA ASN A 166 -4.08 16.83 13.14
C ASN A 166 -5.54 17.01 12.70
N GLU A 167 -6.55 16.63 13.49
CA GLU A 167 -7.96 16.62 13.03
C GLU A 167 -8.82 17.75 13.59
N ASN A 168 -9.06 17.76 14.90
CA ASN A 168 -9.99 18.68 15.56
C ASN A 168 -9.32 19.31 16.78
N GLY A 169 -8.04 19.57 16.69
CA GLY A 169 -7.27 20.02 17.81
C GLY A 169 -7.77 21.32 18.41
N PHE A 170 -7.38 21.55 19.66
CA PHE A 170 -7.63 22.75 20.44
C PHE A 170 -7.34 24.07 19.66
N LEU A 171 -6.50 24.02 18.64
CA LEU A 171 -6.18 25.14 17.76
C LEU A 171 -7.09 25.27 16.54
N GLY A 172 -8.14 24.42 16.41
CA GLY A 172 -9.19 24.53 15.38
C GLY A 172 -8.74 24.43 13.93
N ALA A 173 -7.49 24.18 13.69
CA ALA A 173 -6.95 23.98 12.37
C ALA A 173 -6.45 22.54 12.28
N LYS A 174 -6.64 21.90 11.14
CA LYS A 174 -5.87 20.73 10.73
C LYS A 174 -4.41 21.17 10.55
N ALA A 175 -3.76 21.48 11.68
CA ALA A 175 -2.50 22.23 11.69
C ALA A 175 -1.41 21.52 10.87
N TRP A 176 -1.48 20.17 10.80
CA TRP A 176 -0.50 19.38 10.07
C TRP A 176 -1.00 18.91 8.70
N GLY A 177 -2.33 18.87 8.46
CA GLY A 177 -2.92 18.49 7.18
C GLY A 177 -2.69 17.04 6.72
N TYR A 178 -2.17 16.18 7.58
CA TYR A 178 -1.93 14.77 7.26
C TYR A 178 -3.24 13.99 7.12
N LYS A 179 -3.31 13.15 6.07
CA LYS A 179 -4.44 12.26 5.79
C LYS A 179 -4.00 10.81 5.93
N GLU A 180 -4.96 9.95 6.26
CA GLU A 180 -4.73 8.51 6.31
C GLU A 180 -4.43 7.95 4.92
N TYR A 181 -3.52 6.98 4.88
CA TYR A 181 -3.24 6.22 3.67
C TYR A 181 -4.16 5.01 3.55
N PRO A 182 -4.58 4.65 2.32
CA PRO A 182 -5.29 3.40 2.06
C PRO A 182 -4.33 2.20 2.14
N GLN A 183 -4.88 1.05 2.51
CA GLN A 183 -4.16 -0.23 2.51
C GLN A 183 -4.42 -1.00 1.22
N TYR A 184 -3.46 -1.79 0.76
CA TYR A 184 -3.70 -2.85 -0.22
C TYR A 184 -4.62 -3.90 0.39
N GLN A 185 -5.69 -4.25 -0.34
CA GLN A 185 -6.61 -5.28 0.06
C GLN A 185 -6.30 -6.58 -0.69
N ALA A 186 -6.58 -7.73 -0.05
CA ALA A 186 -6.58 -9.00 -0.76
C ALA A 186 -7.65 -8.96 -1.86
N THR A 187 -7.31 -9.50 -3.04
CA THR A 187 -8.28 -9.63 -4.15
C THR A 187 -9.49 -10.43 -3.71
N THR A 188 -10.66 -10.14 -4.28
CA THR A 188 -11.92 -10.84 -3.95
C THR A 188 -11.78 -12.35 -4.16
N GLN A 189 -10.99 -12.78 -5.16
CA GLN A 189 -10.70 -14.19 -5.43
C GLN A 189 -9.91 -14.85 -4.29
N ALA A 190 -8.91 -14.17 -3.71
CA ALA A 190 -8.17 -14.70 -2.56
C ALA A 190 -9.05 -14.84 -1.30
N ARG A 191 -10.13 -14.03 -1.20
CA ARG A 191 -11.10 -14.13 -0.08
C ARG A 191 -12.13 -15.25 -0.27
N THR A 192 -12.45 -15.60 -1.52
CA THR A 192 -13.46 -16.64 -1.82
C THR A 192 -12.86 -18.03 -1.99
N MET A 193 -11.55 -18.15 -2.25
CA MET A 193 -10.85 -19.43 -2.30
C MET A 193 -10.29 -19.84 -0.93
N VAL A 194 -11.07 -19.70 0.14
CA VAL A 194 -10.79 -20.45 1.35
C VAL A 194 -11.19 -21.89 1.06
N PRO A 195 -10.26 -22.87 1.01
CA PRO A 195 -10.64 -24.27 0.89
C PRO A 195 -11.57 -24.58 2.07
N GLN A 196 -12.82 -24.92 1.78
CA GLN A 196 -13.72 -25.50 2.78
C GLN A 196 -13.14 -26.86 3.14
N VAL A 197 -12.33 -26.92 4.19
CA VAL A 197 -11.91 -28.20 4.78
C VAL A 197 -13.16 -28.79 5.43
N ASN A 198 -13.87 -29.64 4.69
CA ASN A 198 -14.90 -30.49 5.25
C ASN A 198 -14.22 -31.53 6.15
N LEU A 199 -14.05 -31.17 7.42
CA LEU A 199 -13.74 -32.16 8.46
C LEU A 199 -15.00 -32.98 8.76
N ASN A 200 -15.35 -33.89 7.85
CA ASN A 200 -16.28 -34.95 8.18
C ASN A 200 -15.57 -35.90 9.17
N LEU A 201 -15.63 -35.57 10.46
CA LEU A 201 -15.30 -36.47 11.56
C LEU A 201 -16.53 -37.36 11.84
N THR A 202 -16.91 -38.23 10.90
CA THR A 202 -17.81 -39.33 11.14
C THR A 202 -17.03 -40.61 10.90
N GLY A 203 -16.43 -41.14 11.94
CA GLY A 203 -15.99 -42.48 12.12
C GLY A 203 -16.67 -43.05 13.36
#